data_5c65554a213e8733a2c5acac6e02fec1
#
_entry.id   5c65554a213e8733a2c5acac6e02fec1
#
_cell.length_a   1.000
_cell.length_b   1.000
_cell.length_c   1.000
_cell.angle_alpha   90.00
_cell.angle_beta   90.00
_cell.angle_gamma   90.00
#
_symmetry.space_group_name_H-M   'P 1'
#
loop_
_entity.id
_entity.type
_entity.pdbx_description
1 polymer ?
#
loop_
_entity_poly.entity_id
_entity_poly.type
_entity_poly.pdbx_seq_one_letter_code
_entity_poly.pdbx_strand_id
1 'polypeptide(L)'
;MAVLPSPANTSEPQAQGFEANLDDLYLRFAVGPGRQMNINTAPLQAQAIQTSETPEDFQQEFGQIYSRVDFSGGSGLDKAHKRNASEMDFSRFWDSSGIDVFSGKQVGQEYKVSLLKSTEEVVTSSETNLLMQELDGTIYFADGDVLKKITTPLTGSSSTDGTPSSSNDITGMAVLGTRLYLVANGNIVYRASSGSYTNYNTDQTYDKIWSIKGRIVASDTSGVLYDVSGGTDSAIKTLPTGRTWTDMCDAGAVALATATDGYIYSFADESSTLALKGQTFVEGEVPNAIDAAQGIIFYGTYESTASGKIGRLYRSEITNSNNLYVLVNAQLIKQWGDGSTTLDQAPYRIVSTRDSIYTGIIDSASKTNFWRYYLPTGGIARDLEFGESGVVKGIAVYSDRLFATVSGGGIYRETANYVTTGYIITALADFFTSEKKQWVGAKLNTNDVSSGTVKLSTSTIATDINNSSATTWQEQVTINSGTGGEEEVMSLVDGRWIAGKIDISTDDQSQSPGLLSFAIRGFQLVNDLVVDIPVNISDHIERPYRKRIRVNGQGELVYQALRNKEGKNVQLEIYRPDTLLRGIIENVSSPIEEISPRGSVTVYCLVRFRGSKVVQVSTAGEGLGIALLGVGRLG
;
A
#
# COMPACT_ATOMS: atom_id res chain seq x y z
N MET A 1 34.26 -30.78 -15.21
CA MET A 1 33.08 -29.96 -15.13
C MET A 1 31.89 -30.85 -15.45
N ALA A 2 30.93 -31.02 -14.55
CA ALA A 2 29.71 -31.79 -14.85
C ALA A 2 28.83 -30.97 -15.80
N VAL A 3 28.27 -31.62 -16.82
CA VAL A 3 27.44 -30.99 -17.84
C VAL A 3 26.05 -31.60 -17.76
N LEU A 4 25.01 -30.80 -17.96
CA LEU A 4 23.63 -31.29 -18.00
C LEU A 4 23.50 -32.40 -19.06
N PRO A 5 22.71 -33.45 -18.80
CA PRO A 5 22.51 -34.53 -19.76
C PRO A 5 21.81 -34.00 -21.00
N SER A 6 22.37 -34.31 -22.15
CA SER A 6 21.80 -33.97 -23.44
C SER A 6 21.97 -35.16 -24.39
N PRO A 7 21.00 -35.44 -25.29
CA PRO A 7 21.16 -36.42 -26.33
C PRO A 7 22.21 -35.96 -27.34
N ALA A 8 22.98 -36.93 -27.87
CA ALA A 8 23.95 -36.65 -28.94
C ALA A 8 23.25 -36.21 -30.25
N ASN A 9 22.01 -36.67 -30.43
CA ASN A 9 21.11 -36.26 -31.51
C ASN A 9 19.75 -35.90 -30.93
N THR A 10 19.32 -34.65 -31.10
CA THR A 10 18.04 -34.16 -30.56
C THR A 10 16.82 -34.73 -31.27
N SER A 11 16.95 -35.31 -32.47
CA SER A 11 15.85 -35.96 -33.19
C SER A 11 15.52 -37.37 -32.66
N GLU A 12 16.42 -37.96 -31.83
CA GLU A 12 16.22 -39.32 -31.30
C GLU A 12 16.52 -39.40 -29.79
N PRO A 13 15.97 -38.54 -28.94
CA PRO A 13 16.29 -38.53 -27.51
C PRO A 13 15.82 -39.84 -26.79
N GLN A 14 14.74 -40.43 -27.24
CA GLN A 14 14.22 -41.69 -26.67
C GLN A 14 15.18 -42.86 -26.88
N ALA A 15 15.83 -42.97 -28.04
CA ALA A 15 16.82 -44.00 -28.31
C ALA A 15 18.02 -43.95 -27.35
N GLN A 16 18.24 -42.78 -26.74
CA GLN A 16 19.31 -42.52 -25.77
C GLN A 16 18.83 -42.61 -24.32
N GLY A 17 17.58 -43.03 -24.10
CA GLY A 17 17.01 -43.28 -22.77
C GLY A 17 16.52 -42.04 -22.03
N PHE A 18 16.14 -40.97 -22.74
CA PHE A 18 15.40 -39.84 -22.17
C PHE A 18 13.88 -40.07 -22.39
N GLU A 19 13.09 -39.77 -21.37
CA GLU A 19 11.64 -39.92 -21.39
C GLU A 19 10.87 -38.60 -21.53
N ALA A 20 11.51 -37.48 -21.19
CA ALA A 20 10.92 -36.15 -21.35
C ALA A 20 11.96 -35.06 -21.61
N ASN A 21 11.48 -33.94 -22.13
CA ASN A 21 12.21 -32.70 -22.29
C ASN A 21 11.44 -31.56 -21.62
N LEU A 22 12.12 -30.76 -20.80
CA LEU A 22 11.57 -29.62 -20.08
C LEU A 22 12.38 -28.38 -20.45
N ASP A 23 11.95 -27.61 -21.47
CA ASP A 23 12.70 -26.46 -21.99
C ASP A 23 14.19 -26.75 -22.17
N ASP A 24 14.52 -27.70 -23.05
CA ASP A 24 15.88 -28.14 -23.34
C ASP A 24 16.60 -28.90 -22.21
N LEU A 25 15.94 -29.12 -21.07
CA LEU A 25 16.42 -30.00 -20.02
C LEU A 25 15.89 -31.42 -20.25
N TYR A 26 16.74 -32.32 -20.74
CA TYR A 26 16.39 -33.70 -21.02
C TYR A 26 16.37 -34.53 -19.74
N LEU A 27 15.20 -35.17 -19.47
CA LEU A 27 14.91 -35.87 -18.23
C LEU A 27 14.87 -37.39 -18.45
N ARG A 28 15.37 -38.12 -17.46
CA ARG A 28 15.20 -39.55 -17.32
C ARG A 28 14.33 -39.82 -16.11
N PHE A 29 13.37 -40.76 -16.26
CA PHE A 29 12.51 -41.12 -15.16
C PHE A 29 13.16 -42.15 -14.25
N ALA A 30 12.84 -42.08 -12.97
CA ALA A 30 13.21 -43.14 -12.03
C ALA A 30 12.19 -44.29 -12.19
N VAL A 31 12.68 -45.47 -12.59
CA VAL A 31 11.86 -46.66 -12.78
C VAL A 31 11.87 -47.50 -11.52
N GLY A 32 10.70 -47.96 -11.05
CA GLY A 32 10.57 -48.87 -9.90
C GLY A 32 9.15 -48.96 -9.34
N PRO A 33 8.90 -49.87 -8.41
CA PRO A 33 7.62 -49.94 -7.73
C PRO A 33 7.28 -48.61 -7.03
N GLY A 34 6.09 -48.06 -7.27
CA GLY A 34 5.64 -46.77 -6.73
C GLY A 34 6.21 -45.53 -7.43
N ARG A 35 7.05 -45.72 -8.44
CA ARG A 35 7.65 -44.64 -9.24
C ARG A 35 7.06 -44.66 -10.64
N GLN A 36 5.89 -44.12 -10.76
CA GLN A 36 5.22 -44.00 -12.06
C GLN A 36 4.91 -42.51 -12.28
N MET A 37 5.05 -42.09 -13.53
CA MET A 37 4.51 -40.82 -13.95
C MET A 37 2.98 -40.88 -13.86
N ASN A 38 2.39 -39.98 -13.09
CA ASN A 38 0.95 -39.87 -12.98
C ASN A 38 0.48 -38.63 -13.72
N ILE A 39 -0.46 -38.77 -14.62
CA ILE A 39 -1.13 -37.67 -15.30
C ILE A 39 -2.57 -37.65 -14.79
N ASN A 40 -2.89 -36.64 -14.00
CA ASN A 40 -4.22 -36.46 -13.43
C ASN A 40 -4.81 -35.15 -13.93
N THR A 41 -6.11 -35.13 -14.16
CA THR A 41 -6.81 -33.86 -14.31
C THR A 41 -6.77 -33.16 -12.95
N ALA A 42 -6.29 -31.91 -12.91
CA ALA A 42 -6.34 -31.13 -11.69
C ALA A 42 -7.80 -31.00 -11.26
N PRO A 43 -8.15 -31.35 -10.01
CA PRO A 43 -9.47 -31.04 -9.54
C PRO A 43 -9.61 -29.51 -9.59
N LEU A 44 -10.71 -29.03 -10.16
CA LEU A 44 -11.15 -27.66 -9.98
C LEU A 44 -11.08 -27.38 -8.48
N GLN A 45 -10.20 -26.50 -8.05
CA GLN A 45 -10.21 -26.03 -6.67
C GLN A 45 -11.48 -25.19 -6.51
N ALA A 46 -12.58 -25.86 -6.22
CA ALA A 46 -13.73 -25.21 -5.63
C ALA A 46 -13.23 -24.63 -4.30
N GLN A 47 -13.08 -23.31 -4.20
CA GLN A 47 -13.12 -22.70 -2.89
C GLN A 47 -14.47 -23.11 -2.32
N ALA A 48 -14.47 -24.02 -1.38
CA ALA A 48 -15.63 -24.35 -0.60
C ALA A 48 -15.99 -23.05 0.16
N ILE A 49 -16.91 -22.29 -0.40
CA ILE A 49 -17.68 -21.34 0.37
C ILE A 49 -18.42 -22.22 1.36
N GLN A 50 -17.99 -22.23 2.61
CA GLN A 50 -18.75 -22.81 3.69
C GLN A 50 -20.03 -21.99 3.88
N THR A 51 -20.99 -22.22 3.03
CA THR A 51 -22.38 -21.93 3.34
C THR A 51 -22.98 -23.21 3.85
N SER A 52 -23.54 -23.18 5.04
CA SER A 52 -24.10 -24.30 5.80
C SER A 52 -25.40 -24.85 5.23
N GLU A 53 -25.63 -24.79 3.93
CA GLU A 53 -26.91 -25.16 3.34
C GLU A 53 -26.73 -26.17 2.22
N THR A 54 -27.32 -27.29 2.41
CA THR A 54 -27.67 -28.48 1.61
C THR A 54 -26.77 -28.92 0.44
N PRO A 55 -26.55 -30.23 0.28
CA PRO A 55 -25.70 -30.79 -0.78
C PRO A 55 -26.13 -30.52 -2.22
N GLU A 56 -27.34 -30.05 -2.43
CA GLU A 56 -27.89 -29.72 -3.76
C GLU A 56 -27.37 -28.40 -4.31
N ASP A 57 -26.99 -27.46 -3.46
CA ASP A 57 -26.37 -26.19 -3.87
C ASP A 57 -24.90 -26.33 -4.29
N PHE A 58 -24.26 -27.44 -3.95
CA PHE A 58 -22.88 -27.73 -4.33
C PHE A 58 -22.67 -28.02 -5.81
N GLN A 59 -23.70 -28.28 -6.57
CA GLN A 59 -23.57 -28.66 -7.98
C GLN A 59 -23.66 -27.49 -8.97
N GLN A 60 -24.00 -26.29 -8.54
CA GLN A 60 -24.30 -25.21 -9.49
C GLN A 60 -23.22 -24.13 -9.67
N GLU A 61 -22.24 -23.96 -8.80
CA GLU A 61 -21.28 -22.86 -8.98
C GLU A 61 -19.81 -23.25 -8.75
N PHE A 62 -19.19 -23.92 -9.71
CA PHE A 62 -17.72 -24.03 -9.80
C PHE A 62 -17.09 -22.73 -10.32
N GLY A 63 -17.61 -21.57 -9.94
CA GLY A 63 -17.10 -20.27 -10.35
C GLY A 63 -16.22 -19.65 -9.28
N GLN A 64 -15.21 -18.91 -9.71
CA GLN A 64 -14.42 -18.06 -8.83
C GLN A 64 -15.11 -16.71 -8.71
N ILE A 65 -15.27 -16.21 -7.47
CA ILE A 65 -15.92 -14.94 -7.21
C ILE A 65 -14.89 -13.99 -6.58
N TYR A 66 -14.63 -12.89 -7.25
CA TYR A 66 -13.87 -11.78 -6.72
C TYR A 66 -14.83 -10.72 -6.21
N SER A 67 -15.03 -10.65 -4.91
CA SER A 67 -15.93 -9.68 -4.29
C SER A 67 -15.21 -8.79 -3.29
N ARG A 68 -15.71 -7.58 -3.12
CA ARG A 68 -15.26 -6.62 -2.13
C ARG A 68 -16.45 -5.92 -1.50
N VAL A 69 -16.45 -5.87 -0.18
CA VAL A 69 -17.45 -5.19 0.64
C VAL A 69 -16.84 -4.15 1.58
N ASP A 70 -15.53 -4.17 1.73
CA ASP A 70 -14.78 -3.28 2.62
C ASP A 70 -13.47 -2.85 1.93
N PHE A 71 -13.11 -1.58 2.05
CA PHE A 71 -11.86 -1.00 1.55
C PHE A 71 -11.07 -0.29 2.66
N SER A 72 -11.50 -0.41 3.90
CA SER A 72 -10.93 0.33 5.04
C SER A 72 -9.54 -0.15 5.48
N GLY A 73 -9.03 -1.23 4.91
CA GLY A 73 -7.62 -1.63 5.05
C GLY A 73 -6.65 -0.68 4.35
N GLY A 74 -7.17 0.22 3.51
CA GLY A 74 -6.39 1.26 2.84
C GLY A 74 -5.63 0.80 1.61
N SER A 75 -4.81 1.71 1.06
CA SER A 75 -3.99 1.46 -0.13
C SER A 75 -2.71 0.69 0.21
N GLY A 76 -2.16 -0.01 -0.78
CA GLY A 76 -0.83 -0.61 -0.68
C GLY A 76 -0.81 -2.13 -0.65
N LEU A 77 -1.80 -2.78 -1.23
CA LEU A 77 -1.73 -4.21 -1.50
C LEU A 77 -0.70 -4.47 -2.61
N ASP A 78 0.09 -5.53 -2.47
CA ASP A 78 1.03 -5.94 -3.51
C ASP A 78 0.31 -6.35 -4.80
N LYS A 79 0.96 -6.15 -5.94
CA LYS A 79 0.44 -6.53 -7.26
C LYS A 79 0.12 -8.01 -7.38
N ALA A 80 0.90 -8.85 -6.69
CA ALA A 80 0.69 -10.28 -6.65
C ALA A 80 -0.08 -10.66 -5.38
N HIS A 81 -1.07 -11.53 -5.51
CA HIS A 81 -1.71 -12.12 -4.36
C HIS A 81 -0.70 -12.91 -3.53
N LYS A 82 -0.80 -12.79 -2.22
CA LYS A 82 -0.15 -13.75 -1.33
C LYS A 82 -0.75 -15.13 -1.59
N ARG A 83 0.10 -16.14 -1.62
CA ARG A 83 -0.31 -17.53 -1.93
C ARG A 83 -1.23 -18.16 -0.88
N ASN A 84 -1.34 -17.55 0.27
CA ASN A 84 -2.14 -18.07 1.38
C ASN A 84 -3.40 -17.23 1.55
N ALA A 85 -4.58 -17.84 1.39
CA ALA A 85 -5.86 -17.16 1.51
C ALA A 85 -6.07 -16.52 2.89
N SER A 86 -5.47 -17.06 3.96
CA SER A 86 -5.51 -16.49 5.31
C SER A 86 -4.69 -15.20 5.46
N GLU A 87 -3.79 -14.92 4.53
CA GLU A 87 -2.95 -13.73 4.51
C GLU A 87 -3.50 -12.63 3.58
N MET A 88 -4.60 -12.88 2.87
CA MET A 88 -5.25 -11.88 2.03
C MET A 88 -5.97 -10.88 2.90
N ASP A 89 -5.56 -9.63 2.78
CA ASP A 89 -6.34 -8.52 3.32
C ASP A 89 -7.37 -8.06 2.29
N PHE A 90 -8.57 -8.61 2.39
CA PHE A 90 -9.68 -8.30 1.50
C PHE A 90 -10.21 -6.86 1.66
N SER A 91 -9.75 -6.12 2.67
CA SER A 91 -10.12 -4.73 2.89
C SER A 91 -9.16 -3.73 2.23
N ARG A 92 -8.04 -4.19 1.66
CA ARG A 92 -7.07 -3.33 0.96
C ARG A 92 -7.35 -3.19 -0.53
N PHE A 93 -6.86 -2.10 -1.11
CA PHE A 93 -6.95 -1.81 -2.54
C PHE A 93 -5.59 -1.28 -3.05
N TRP A 94 -5.45 -1.16 -4.39
CA TRP A 94 -4.19 -0.75 -4.98
C TRP A 94 -3.99 0.77 -4.95
N ASP A 95 -4.95 1.52 -5.52
CA ASP A 95 -4.89 2.99 -5.61
C ASP A 95 -6.29 3.59 -5.57
N SER A 96 -6.39 4.85 -5.13
CA SER A 96 -7.61 5.64 -5.15
C SER A 96 -7.31 7.13 -5.31
N SER A 97 -8.26 7.88 -5.83
CA SER A 97 -8.25 9.33 -5.86
C SER A 97 -9.69 9.84 -5.78
N GLY A 98 -9.91 10.90 -5.03
CA GLY A 98 -11.24 11.49 -4.85
C GLY A 98 -12.24 10.61 -4.08
N ILE A 99 -11.81 9.55 -3.41
CA ILE A 99 -12.68 8.57 -2.73
C ILE A 99 -12.37 8.49 -1.24
N ASP A 100 -13.40 8.63 -0.40
CA ASP A 100 -13.36 8.31 1.02
C ASP A 100 -13.71 6.84 1.26
N VAL A 101 -12.69 6.05 1.56
CA VAL A 101 -12.81 4.61 1.86
C VAL A 101 -13.12 4.34 3.33
N PHE A 102 -13.16 5.36 4.17
CA PHE A 102 -13.43 5.25 5.61
C PHE A 102 -14.80 5.78 6.00
N SER A 103 -15.57 6.32 5.04
CA SER A 103 -16.93 6.80 5.28
C SER A 103 -17.87 5.66 5.66
N GLY A 104 -18.84 5.95 6.54
CA GLY A 104 -19.90 5.00 6.90
C GLY A 104 -19.55 3.93 7.92
N LYS A 105 -18.38 3.96 8.55
CA LYS A 105 -18.03 3.03 9.66
C LYS A 105 -18.55 3.46 11.05
N GLN A 106 -19.60 4.24 11.11
CA GLN A 106 -20.25 4.52 12.39
C GLN A 106 -21.08 3.33 12.85
N VAL A 107 -21.10 3.08 14.16
CA VAL A 107 -21.85 1.98 14.76
C VAL A 107 -23.31 2.03 14.31
N GLY A 108 -23.78 0.95 13.67
CA GLY A 108 -25.15 0.83 13.18
C GLY A 108 -25.42 1.37 11.78
N GLN A 109 -24.40 1.83 11.04
CA GLN A 109 -24.51 2.18 9.63
C GLN A 109 -23.86 1.14 8.73
N GLU A 110 -24.46 0.92 7.55
CA GLU A 110 -23.82 0.10 6.53
C GLU A 110 -22.52 0.75 6.07
N TYR A 111 -21.48 -0.07 5.92
CA TYR A 111 -20.23 0.38 5.32
C TYR A 111 -20.47 0.86 3.90
N LYS A 112 -19.99 2.02 3.55
CA LYS A 112 -20.04 2.54 2.20
C LYS A 112 -18.77 3.31 1.84
N VAL A 113 -18.41 3.28 0.58
CA VAL A 113 -17.39 4.12 -0.02
C VAL A 113 -18.07 5.27 -0.72
N SER A 114 -17.62 6.49 -0.52
CA SER A 114 -18.20 7.71 -1.11
C SER A 114 -17.11 8.59 -1.73
N LEU A 115 -17.50 9.66 -2.40
CA LEU A 115 -16.58 10.70 -2.82
C LEU A 115 -16.00 11.42 -1.60
N LEU A 116 -14.76 11.90 -1.72
CA LEU A 116 -14.14 12.81 -0.75
C LEU A 116 -14.84 14.17 -0.73
N LYS A 117 -14.66 14.89 0.35
CA LYS A 117 -15.01 16.31 0.37
C LYS A 117 -14.05 17.10 -0.53
N SER A 118 -14.59 18.13 -1.17
CA SER A 118 -13.76 19.04 -1.96
C SER A 118 -13.00 20.01 -1.07
N THR A 119 -11.96 20.59 -1.61
CA THR A 119 -11.19 21.64 -0.97
C THR A 119 -11.44 22.98 -1.66
N GLU A 120 -11.33 24.08 -0.91
CA GLU A 120 -11.31 25.41 -1.47
C GLU A 120 -10.13 26.20 -0.93
N GLU A 121 -9.54 27.01 -1.76
CA GLU A 121 -8.51 27.97 -1.38
C GLU A 121 -9.19 29.17 -0.68
N VAL A 122 -8.78 29.43 0.56
CA VAL A 122 -9.27 30.56 1.36
C VAL A 122 -8.37 31.77 1.20
N VAL A 123 -7.09 31.53 1.01
CA VAL A 123 -6.06 32.55 0.85
C VAL A 123 -4.98 32.07 -0.10
N THR A 124 -4.71 32.85 -1.13
CA THR A 124 -3.50 32.68 -1.95
C THR A 124 -2.30 33.28 -1.22
N SER A 125 -1.21 32.53 -1.13
CA SER A 125 0.04 33.01 -0.56
C SER A 125 1.24 32.38 -1.26
N SER A 126 2.25 33.18 -1.55
CA SER A 126 3.53 32.70 -2.08
C SER A 126 4.54 32.32 -0.97
N GLU A 127 4.16 32.48 0.29
CA GLU A 127 5.04 32.19 1.42
C GLU A 127 5.34 30.69 1.54
N THR A 128 6.57 30.38 1.91
CA THR A 128 7.02 28.98 2.05
C THR A 128 6.92 28.46 3.49
N ASN A 129 6.79 29.37 4.46
CA ASN A 129 6.67 29.01 5.87
C ASN A 129 5.29 29.37 6.42
N LEU A 130 4.27 28.73 5.90
CA LEU A 130 2.89 28.91 6.32
C LEU A 130 2.60 27.99 7.51
N LEU A 131 2.44 28.56 8.69
CA LEU A 131 2.07 27.88 9.93
C LEU A 131 0.60 28.14 10.26
N MET A 132 -0.02 27.25 11.01
CA MET A 132 -1.44 27.37 11.37
C MET A 132 -1.72 26.81 12.77
N GLN A 133 -2.61 27.48 13.50
CA GLN A 133 -3.12 27.04 14.80
C GLN A 133 -4.60 27.44 14.95
N GLU A 134 -5.35 26.62 15.68
CA GLU A 134 -6.72 26.94 16.08
C GLU A 134 -6.70 27.49 17.52
N LEU A 135 -7.43 28.58 17.78
CA LEU A 135 -7.66 29.13 19.11
C LEU A 135 -9.08 29.68 19.23
N ASP A 136 -9.84 29.19 20.18
CA ASP A 136 -11.20 29.66 20.51
C ASP A 136 -12.14 29.79 19.30
N GLY A 137 -12.12 28.78 18.42
CA GLY A 137 -12.97 28.75 17.23
C GLY A 137 -12.49 29.63 16.09
N THR A 138 -11.31 30.18 16.17
CA THR A 138 -10.67 30.97 15.13
C THR A 138 -9.43 30.26 14.62
N ILE A 139 -9.29 30.16 13.31
CA ILE A 139 -8.06 29.65 12.70
C ILE A 139 -7.12 30.83 12.47
N TYR A 140 -5.94 30.77 13.09
CA TYR A 140 -4.85 31.70 12.88
C TYR A 140 -3.79 31.08 11.99
N PHE A 141 -3.20 31.88 11.09
CA PHE A 141 -2.10 31.43 10.25
C PHE A 141 -1.08 32.53 9.98
N ALA A 142 0.17 32.15 9.86
CA ALA A 142 1.27 33.02 9.51
C ALA A 142 1.36 33.17 8.00
N ASP A 143 1.40 34.36 7.49
CA ASP A 143 1.60 34.73 6.08
C ASP A 143 2.78 35.71 6.01
N GLY A 144 3.99 35.16 6.07
CA GLY A 144 5.21 35.94 6.28
C GLY A 144 5.26 36.56 7.67
N ASP A 145 5.39 37.88 7.72
CA ASP A 145 5.41 38.68 8.97
C ASP A 145 4.01 39.02 9.49
N VAL A 146 2.95 38.72 8.72
CA VAL A 146 1.57 39.04 9.04
C VAL A 146 0.85 37.84 9.64
N LEU A 147 0.24 38.03 10.81
CA LEU A 147 -0.73 37.06 11.32
C LEU A 147 -2.10 37.40 10.74
N LYS A 148 -2.68 36.38 10.07
CA LYS A 148 -4.04 36.43 9.55
C LYS A 148 -4.95 35.49 10.35
N LYS A 149 -6.26 35.70 10.23
CA LYS A 149 -7.26 34.87 10.93
C LYS A 149 -8.50 34.64 10.09
N ILE A 150 -9.18 33.54 10.37
CA ILE A 150 -10.51 33.16 9.87
C ILE A 150 -11.40 32.98 11.08
N THR A 151 -12.29 33.96 11.36
CA THR A 151 -13.14 33.95 12.56
C THR A 151 -14.39 33.11 12.40
N THR A 152 -14.80 32.81 11.18
CA THR A 152 -15.86 31.85 10.84
C THR A 152 -15.26 30.75 9.95
N PRO A 153 -14.52 29.77 10.51
CA PRO A 153 -13.68 28.90 9.72
C PRO A 153 -14.40 28.16 8.60
N LEU A 154 -15.67 27.79 8.79
CA LEU A 154 -16.40 26.98 7.82
C LEU A 154 -16.87 27.75 6.57
N THR A 155 -17.03 29.07 6.65
CA THR A 155 -17.66 29.87 5.57
C THR A 155 -16.99 31.23 5.35
N GLY A 156 -16.18 31.70 6.31
CA GLY A 156 -15.61 33.04 6.28
C GLY A 156 -14.36 33.12 5.40
N SER A 157 -14.06 34.33 4.99
CA SER A 157 -12.78 34.70 4.39
C SER A 157 -11.77 35.10 5.48
N SER A 158 -10.51 35.14 5.10
CA SER A 158 -9.45 35.62 5.98
C SER A 158 -9.46 37.12 6.17
N SER A 159 -8.95 37.55 7.31
CA SER A 159 -8.67 38.94 7.60
C SER A 159 -7.30 39.09 8.29
N THR A 160 -6.66 40.22 8.15
CA THR A 160 -5.43 40.53 8.91
C THR A 160 -5.77 40.66 10.39
N ASP A 161 -5.03 39.97 11.25
CA ASP A 161 -5.09 40.16 12.70
C ASP A 161 -4.06 41.21 13.15
N GLY A 162 -2.85 41.18 12.57
CA GLY A 162 -1.80 42.15 12.84
C GLY A 162 -0.42 41.66 12.40
N THR A 163 0.58 42.53 12.64
CA THR A 163 1.99 42.22 12.39
C THR A 163 2.71 42.18 13.73
N PRO A 164 3.06 40.98 14.25
CA PRO A 164 3.71 40.83 15.55
C PRO A 164 5.09 41.44 15.61
N SER A 165 5.78 41.53 14.48
CA SER A 165 7.10 42.17 14.33
C SER A 165 7.23 42.79 12.94
N SER A 166 7.83 43.95 12.87
CA SER A 166 7.85 44.79 11.68
C SER A 166 8.89 44.41 10.63
N SER A 167 9.09 43.19 10.26
CA SER A 167 9.92 42.86 9.08
C SER A 167 10.49 41.43 8.99
N ASN A 168 10.11 40.53 9.86
CA ASN A 168 10.60 39.14 9.79
C ASN A 168 9.45 38.14 9.94
N ASP A 169 9.53 37.06 9.19
CA ASP A 169 8.54 36.01 9.18
C ASP A 169 8.26 35.42 10.57
N ILE A 170 7.05 35.00 10.75
CA ILE A 170 6.64 34.18 11.90
C ILE A 170 7.17 32.76 11.66
N THR A 171 8.09 32.29 12.51
CA THR A 171 8.76 30.99 12.35
C THR A 171 8.17 29.89 13.24
N GLY A 172 7.40 30.25 14.26
CA GLY A 172 6.78 29.30 15.17
C GLY A 172 5.43 29.80 15.69
N MET A 173 4.50 28.84 15.93
CA MET A 173 3.18 29.11 16.50
C MET A 173 2.79 28.03 17.48
N ALA A 174 2.31 28.40 18.67
CA ALA A 174 1.79 27.46 19.68
C ALA A 174 0.64 28.09 20.47
N VAL A 175 -0.30 27.26 20.89
CA VAL A 175 -1.44 27.67 21.72
C VAL A 175 -1.26 27.13 23.13
N LEU A 176 -1.35 27.96 24.14
CA LEU A 176 -1.38 27.58 25.55
C LEU A 176 -2.48 28.35 26.28
N GLY A 177 -3.47 27.63 26.78
CA GLY A 177 -4.66 28.22 27.38
C GLY A 177 -5.42 29.08 26.38
N THR A 178 -5.63 30.35 26.73
CA THR A 178 -6.34 31.32 25.89
C THR A 178 -5.40 32.26 25.11
N ARG A 179 -4.14 31.85 24.94
CA ARG A 179 -3.12 32.70 24.28
C ARG A 179 -2.50 31.97 23.10
N LEU A 180 -2.28 32.73 22.03
CA LEU A 180 -1.48 32.31 20.90
C LEU A 180 -0.08 32.86 21.03
N TYR A 181 0.92 32.02 21.14
CA TYR A 181 2.33 32.36 21.20
C TYR A 181 2.95 32.21 19.81
N LEU A 182 3.80 33.14 19.46
CA LEU A 182 4.44 33.28 18.15
C LEU A 182 5.94 33.49 18.33
N VAL A 183 6.73 32.93 17.43
CA VAL A 183 8.12 33.35 17.24
C VAL A 183 8.14 34.33 16.08
N ALA A 184 8.48 35.59 16.36
CA ALA A 184 8.55 36.66 15.38
C ALA A 184 9.83 37.46 15.61
N ASN A 185 10.67 37.61 14.58
CA ASN A 185 11.99 38.23 14.67
C ASN A 185 12.90 37.64 15.77
N GLY A 186 12.84 36.32 15.93
CA GLY A 186 13.60 35.62 16.97
C GLY A 186 13.10 35.81 18.40
N ASN A 187 12.05 36.61 18.63
CA ASN A 187 11.45 36.83 19.95
C ASN A 187 10.18 36.00 20.11
N ILE A 188 9.87 35.58 21.32
CA ILE A 188 8.57 35.03 21.63
C ILE A 188 7.62 36.16 22.02
N VAL A 189 6.55 36.30 21.27
CA VAL A 189 5.44 37.20 21.55
C VAL A 189 4.16 36.44 21.77
N TYR A 190 3.23 36.90 22.56
CA TYR A 190 1.89 36.35 22.61
C TYR A 190 0.85 37.35 22.16
N ARG A 191 -0.18 36.85 21.54
CA ARG A 191 -1.38 37.58 21.20
C ARG A 191 -2.34 37.53 22.37
N ALA A 192 -2.68 38.71 22.91
CA ALA A 192 -3.69 38.85 23.94
C ALA A 192 -5.12 38.70 23.35
N SER A 193 -6.10 38.40 24.20
CA SER A 193 -7.51 38.37 23.81
C SER A 193 -8.02 39.67 23.20
N SER A 194 -7.42 40.80 23.59
CA SER A 194 -7.69 42.15 23.03
C SER A 194 -7.20 42.33 21.59
N GLY A 195 -6.39 41.41 21.05
CA GLY A 195 -5.76 41.51 19.74
C GLY A 195 -4.40 42.20 19.75
N SER A 196 -3.90 42.66 20.92
CA SER A 196 -2.57 43.25 21.05
C SER A 196 -1.49 42.17 21.18
N TYR A 197 -0.28 42.48 20.70
CA TYR A 197 0.90 41.63 20.84
C TYR A 197 1.77 42.15 21.98
N THR A 198 2.26 41.22 22.80
CA THR A 198 3.12 41.50 23.94
C THR A 198 4.35 40.61 23.90
N ASN A 199 5.53 41.17 24.07
CA ASN A 199 6.74 40.37 24.22
C ASN A 199 6.64 39.48 25.44
N TYR A 200 6.90 38.19 25.25
CA TYR A 200 6.90 37.20 26.31
C TYR A 200 8.32 36.85 26.75
N ASN A 201 9.20 36.64 25.78
CA ASN A 201 10.61 36.36 26.00
C ASN A 201 11.46 36.86 24.84
N THR A 202 12.60 37.50 25.16
CA THR A 202 13.55 38.10 24.21
C THR A 202 15.01 37.73 24.53
N ASP A 203 15.22 36.74 25.42
CA ASP A 203 16.55 36.43 25.96
C ASP A 203 17.41 35.66 24.94
N GLN A 204 16.79 34.95 24.00
CA GLN A 204 17.46 34.18 22.95
C GLN A 204 16.91 34.55 21.56
N THR A 205 17.56 34.06 20.52
CA THR A 205 17.03 34.11 19.14
C THR A 205 16.32 32.80 18.83
N TYR A 206 15.03 32.77 19.11
CA TYR A 206 14.21 31.56 18.91
C TYR A 206 13.89 31.34 17.44
N ASP A 207 13.69 30.05 17.09
CA ASP A 207 13.28 29.58 15.75
C ASP A 207 11.91 28.91 15.78
N LYS A 208 11.68 28.02 16.73
CA LYS A 208 10.42 27.26 16.84
C LYS A 208 9.87 27.28 18.26
N ILE A 209 8.57 27.01 18.36
CA ILE A 209 7.84 27.01 19.63
C ILE A 209 6.78 25.94 19.67
N TRP A 210 6.59 25.32 20.83
CA TRP A 210 5.58 24.28 21.08
C TRP A 210 4.92 24.50 22.44
N SER A 211 3.69 24.03 22.57
CA SER A 211 2.98 23.93 23.85
C SER A 211 2.98 22.48 24.30
N ILE A 212 3.73 22.17 25.32
CA ILE A 212 4.01 20.79 25.78
C ILE A 212 3.85 20.71 27.29
N LYS A 213 3.06 19.77 27.80
CA LYS A 213 2.85 19.57 29.23
C LYS A 213 2.39 20.85 29.99
N GLY A 214 1.56 21.66 29.35
CA GLY A 214 1.14 22.93 29.93
C GLY A 214 2.23 23.99 30.02
N ARG A 215 3.30 23.86 29.24
CA ARG A 215 4.46 24.75 29.17
C ARG A 215 4.67 25.25 27.76
N ILE A 216 5.35 26.36 27.66
CA ILE A 216 5.93 26.85 26.40
C ILE A 216 7.36 26.36 26.32
N VAL A 217 7.67 25.65 25.25
CA VAL A 217 9.00 25.15 24.94
C VAL A 217 9.40 25.73 23.59
N ALA A 218 10.62 26.24 23.50
CA ALA A 218 11.13 26.86 22.28
C ALA A 218 12.53 26.37 21.96
N SER A 219 12.91 26.42 20.69
CA SER A 219 14.27 26.17 20.25
C SER A 219 14.88 27.38 19.61
N ASP A 220 16.18 27.50 19.72
CA ASP A 220 16.96 28.48 18.97
C ASP A 220 17.58 27.89 17.69
N THR A 221 18.19 28.73 16.87
CA THR A 221 18.88 28.32 15.64
C THR A 221 20.18 27.55 15.89
N SER A 222 20.70 27.59 17.14
CA SER A 222 21.91 26.84 17.55
C SER A 222 21.59 25.38 17.97
N GLY A 223 20.32 25.02 18.01
CA GLY A 223 19.86 23.67 18.41
C GLY A 223 19.69 23.52 19.92
N VAL A 224 19.59 24.59 20.68
CA VAL A 224 19.25 24.54 22.12
C VAL A 224 17.74 24.55 22.27
N LEU A 225 17.23 23.65 23.08
CA LEU A 225 15.82 23.58 23.49
C LEU A 225 15.67 24.17 24.88
N TYR A 226 14.71 25.08 25.06
CA TYR A 226 14.45 25.81 26.29
C TYR A 226 13.03 25.60 26.80
N ASP A 227 12.87 25.44 28.10
CA ASP A 227 11.60 25.71 28.79
C ASP A 227 11.56 27.24 29.06
N VAL A 228 10.61 27.91 28.43
CA VAL A 228 10.44 29.38 28.57
C VAL A 228 9.22 29.74 29.37
N SER A 229 8.70 28.80 30.16
CA SER A 229 7.54 29.03 31.03
C SER A 229 7.88 30.06 32.12
N GLY A 230 6.97 31.02 32.30
CA GLY A 230 7.20 32.12 33.23
C GLY A 230 8.05 33.27 32.68
N GLY A 231 8.43 33.25 31.42
CA GLY A 231 9.20 34.31 30.75
C GLY A 231 10.70 34.30 31.07
N THR A 232 11.21 33.19 31.59
CA THR A 232 12.65 32.97 31.82
C THR A 232 13.08 31.67 31.13
N ASP A 233 14.32 31.68 30.59
CA ASP A 233 14.88 30.54 29.88
C ASP A 233 15.48 29.51 30.82
N SER A 234 15.15 28.26 30.58
CA SER A 234 15.83 27.11 31.17
C SER A 234 16.23 26.15 30.05
N ALA A 235 17.52 26.02 29.79
CA ALA A 235 18.01 25.12 28.76
C ALA A 235 17.75 23.67 29.17
N ILE A 236 17.04 22.91 28.32
CA ILE A 236 16.70 21.49 28.54
C ILE A 236 17.74 20.59 27.89
N LYS A 237 18.07 20.88 26.62
CA LYS A 237 18.96 20.05 25.81
C LYS A 237 19.58 20.83 24.68
N THR A 238 20.87 20.58 24.41
CA THR A 238 21.59 21.13 23.24
C THR A 238 21.89 19.97 22.26
N LEU A 239 21.57 20.16 21.00
CA LEU A 239 21.92 19.26 19.90
C LEU A 239 23.38 19.47 19.45
N PRO A 240 23.95 18.52 18.71
CA PRO A 240 25.23 18.73 18.04
C PRO A 240 25.19 19.93 17.09
N THR A 241 26.34 20.59 16.89
CA THR A 241 26.45 21.77 16.04
C THR A 241 25.88 21.55 14.65
N GLY A 242 25.04 22.46 14.17
CA GLY A 242 24.39 22.41 12.87
C GLY A 242 23.16 21.49 12.80
N ARG A 243 22.69 21.00 13.95
CA ARG A 243 21.44 20.24 14.06
C ARG A 243 20.34 21.11 14.69
N THR A 244 19.10 20.85 14.27
CA THR A 244 17.93 21.62 14.71
C THR A 244 16.80 20.69 15.16
N TRP A 245 15.98 21.19 16.07
CA TRP A 245 14.72 20.54 16.44
C TRP A 245 13.71 20.69 15.31
N THR A 246 12.91 19.66 15.06
CA THR A 246 11.95 19.66 13.94
C THR A 246 10.52 19.77 14.41
N ASP A 247 10.06 18.91 15.31
CA ASP A 247 8.69 18.92 15.85
C ASP A 247 8.65 18.34 17.28
N MET A 248 7.56 18.62 18.01
CA MET A 248 7.31 18.06 19.35
C MET A 248 5.83 17.73 19.55
N CYS A 249 5.57 16.68 20.32
CA CYS A 249 4.21 16.33 20.75
C CYS A 249 4.15 15.93 22.24
N ASP A 250 2.95 15.98 22.81
CA ASP A 250 2.63 15.45 24.12
C ASP A 250 2.13 14.00 23.99
N ALA A 251 2.89 13.05 24.49
CA ALA A 251 2.57 11.62 24.43
C ALA A 251 2.05 11.09 25.79
N GLY A 252 1.38 11.91 26.57
CA GLY A 252 0.78 11.54 27.85
C GLY A 252 1.81 11.45 28.98
N ALA A 253 2.54 10.36 29.15
CA ALA A 253 3.54 10.21 30.20
C ALA A 253 4.78 11.09 29.95
N VAL A 254 5.16 11.25 28.69
CA VAL A 254 6.34 12.03 28.26
C VAL A 254 6.00 12.96 27.11
N ALA A 255 6.81 13.96 26.90
CA ALA A 255 6.90 14.72 25.67
C ALA A 255 7.92 14.06 24.74
N LEU A 256 7.67 14.08 23.45
CA LEU A 256 8.58 13.58 22.43
C LEU A 256 8.99 14.74 21.50
N ALA A 257 10.25 14.76 21.12
CA ALA A 257 10.80 15.74 20.19
C ALA A 257 11.65 15.07 19.11
N THR A 258 11.47 15.47 17.88
CA THR A 258 12.26 15.04 16.72
C THR A 258 13.35 16.05 16.41
N ALA A 259 14.49 15.57 15.91
CA ALA A 259 15.63 16.43 15.58
C ALA A 259 16.37 15.93 14.33
N THR A 260 17.05 16.86 13.65
CA THR A 260 17.80 16.58 12.41
C THR A 260 19.08 15.77 12.61
N ASP A 261 19.40 15.39 13.85
CA ASP A 261 20.52 14.50 14.19
C ASP A 261 20.19 13.00 14.10
N GLY A 262 18.97 12.68 13.70
CA GLY A 262 18.49 11.31 13.55
C GLY A 262 17.91 10.69 14.82
N TYR A 263 17.66 11.49 15.87
CA TYR A 263 17.08 11.01 17.11
C TYR A 263 15.67 11.55 17.37
N ILE A 264 14.90 10.75 18.07
CA ILE A 264 13.67 11.15 18.75
C ILE A 264 13.96 11.13 20.24
N TYR A 265 13.80 12.28 20.89
CA TYR A 265 14.09 12.50 22.32
C TYR A 265 12.81 12.42 23.12
N SER A 266 12.89 11.84 24.33
CA SER A 266 11.79 11.81 25.29
C SER A 266 12.12 12.63 26.53
N PHE A 267 11.15 13.42 26.98
CA PHE A 267 11.26 14.29 28.13
C PHE A 267 10.11 14.03 29.09
N ALA A 268 10.39 13.95 30.39
CA ALA A 268 9.36 13.92 31.41
C ALA A 268 9.32 15.24 32.20
N ASP A 269 8.16 15.54 32.75
CA ASP A 269 7.97 16.69 33.64
C ASP A 269 8.57 16.36 35.02
N GLU A 270 9.55 17.15 35.43
CA GLU A 270 10.18 17.05 36.75
C GLU A 270 10.01 18.37 37.50
N SER A 271 8.99 18.43 38.35
CA SER A 271 8.72 19.52 39.30
C SER A 271 8.61 20.91 38.68
N SER A 272 9.65 21.44 38.04
CA SER A 272 9.70 22.82 37.50
C SER A 272 10.19 22.90 36.05
N THR A 273 10.68 21.79 35.45
CA THR A 273 11.24 21.79 34.10
C THR A 273 11.06 20.43 33.43
N LEU A 274 11.24 20.38 32.11
CA LEU A 274 11.33 19.14 31.38
C LEU A 274 12.73 18.54 31.51
N ALA A 275 12.83 17.26 31.82
CA ALA A 275 14.09 16.54 31.90
C ALA A 275 14.18 15.46 30.83
N LEU A 276 15.35 15.36 30.17
CA LEU A 276 15.63 14.30 29.21
C LEU A 276 15.55 12.92 29.88
N LYS A 277 14.75 12.01 29.34
CA LYS A 277 14.50 10.66 29.86
C LYS A 277 14.86 9.56 28.89
N GLY A 278 15.22 9.86 27.67
CA GLY A 278 15.64 8.86 26.68
C GLY A 278 15.79 9.44 25.30
N GLN A 279 16.31 8.60 24.43
CA GLN A 279 16.41 8.92 23.01
C GLN A 279 16.30 7.63 22.21
N THR A 280 15.69 7.71 21.02
CA THR A 280 15.58 6.60 20.07
C THR A 280 16.25 7.03 18.78
N PHE A 281 17.21 6.24 18.30
CA PHE A 281 17.87 6.50 17.02
C PHE A 281 17.03 5.97 15.86
N VAL A 282 16.90 6.75 14.81
CA VAL A 282 16.22 6.37 13.56
C VAL A 282 17.30 6.19 12.50
N GLU A 283 17.60 4.95 12.18
CA GLU A 283 18.75 4.61 11.34
C GLU A 283 18.57 5.08 9.88
N GLY A 284 19.50 5.88 9.39
CA GLY A 284 19.56 6.33 8.00
C GLY A 284 18.52 7.38 7.60
N GLU A 285 17.69 7.83 8.53
CA GLU A 285 16.58 8.76 8.25
C GLU A 285 16.61 9.95 9.21
N VAL A 286 15.96 11.03 8.80
CA VAL A 286 15.78 12.24 9.61
C VAL A 286 14.35 12.31 10.11
N PRO A 287 14.09 12.17 11.43
CA PRO A 287 12.78 12.41 12.00
C PRO A 287 12.38 13.88 11.85
N ASN A 288 11.18 14.14 11.35
CA ASN A 288 10.77 15.49 10.96
C ASN A 288 9.43 15.97 11.55
N ALA A 289 8.49 15.06 11.75
CA ALA A 289 7.19 15.34 12.35
C ALA A 289 6.82 14.25 13.33
N ILE A 290 6.07 14.57 14.39
CA ILE A 290 5.66 13.61 15.42
C ILE A 290 4.33 14.01 16.03
N ASP A 291 3.48 12.99 16.28
CA ASP A 291 2.26 13.18 17.06
C ASP A 291 1.89 11.89 17.80
N ALA A 292 0.97 11.97 18.74
CA ALA A 292 0.54 10.83 19.55
C ALA A 292 -0.99 10.72 19.57
N ALA A 293 -1.48 9.51 19.37
CA ALA A 293 -2.91 9.21 19.43
C ALA A 293 -3.14 7.86 20.14
N GLN A 294 -4.05 7.84 21.10
CA GLN A 294 -4.48 6.60 21.81
C GLN A 294 -3.30 5.76 22.35
N GLY A 295 -2.21 6.41 22.79
CA GLY A 295 -1.03 5.73 23.32
C GLY A 295 -0.06 5.20 22.27
N ILE A 296 -0.35 5.39 21.00
CA ILE A 296 0.51 5.07 19.86
C ILE A 296 1.21 6.34 19.40
N ILE A 297 2.49 6.24 19.08
CA ILE A 297 3.29 7.34 18.53
C ILE A 297 3.36 7.21 17.01
N PHE A 298 3.07 8.29 16.33
CA PHE A 298 3.22 8.42 14.88
C PHE A 298 4.32 9.42 14.58
N TYR A 299 5.29 9.02 13.78
CA TYR A 299 6.35 9.93 13.39
C TYR A 299 6.67 9.82 11.89
N GLY A 300 6.90 10.96 11.31
CA GLY A 300 7.31 11.12 9.93
C GLY A 300 8.81 11.31 9.83
N THR A 301 9.41 10.63 8.87
CA THR A 301 10.84 10.73 8.57
C THR A 301 11.06 11.02 7.10
N TYR A 302 12.27 11.42 6.78
CA TYR A 302 12.72 11.44 5.40
C TYR A 302 14.16 10.95 5.25
N GLU A 303 14.45 10.42 4.09
CA GLU A 303 15.79 10.14 3.59
C GLU A 303 16.08 11.10 2.45
N SER A 304 17.20 11.84 2.56
CA SER A 304 17.64 12.73 1.49
C SER A 304 18.36 11.93 0.42
N THR A 305 17.92 12.07 -0.81
CA THR A 305 18.55 11.49 -1.99
C THR A 305 19.27 12.56 -2.79
N ALA A 306 19.99 12.19 -3.83
CA ALA A 306 20.64 13.15 -4.72
C ALA A 306 19.65 14.07 -5.44
N SER A 307 18.39 13.65 -5.59
CA SER A 307 17.38 14.35 -6.37
C SER A 307 16.25 14.96 -5.53
N GLY A 308 15.87 14.33 -4.40
CA GLY A 308 14.73 14.78 -3.61
C GLY A 308 14.69 14.11 -2.24
N LYS A 309 13.49 13.99 -1.66
CA LYS A 309 13.30 13.30 -0.37
C LYS A 309 12.30 12.16 -0.47
N ILE A 310 12.66 11.02 0.08
CA ILE A 310 11.77 9.88 0.31
C ILE A 310 11.14 10.08 1.69
N GLY A 311 9.82 10.21 1.75
CA GLY A 311 9.09 10.34 3.01
C GLY A 311 8.61 9.00 3.52
N ARG A 312 8.58 8.84 4.85
CA ARG A 312 8.04 7.64 5.50
C ARG A 312 7.21 8.02 6.72
N LEU A 313 6.17 7.25 6.97
CA LEU A 313 5.35 7.35 8.18
C LEU A 313 5.46 6.05 8.95
N TYR A 314 5.76 6.17 10.23
CA TYR A 314 5.88 5.05 11.17
C TYR A 314 4.87 5.16 12.29
N ARG A 315 4.51 4.02 12.86
CA ARG A 315 3.90 3.92 14.18
C ARG A 315 4.82 3.17 15.14
N SER A 316 4.78 3.54 16.41
CA SER A 316 5.62 2.95 17.44
C SER A 316 4.93 3.02 18.80
N GLU A 317 5.45 2.31 19.75
CA GLU A 317 5.01 2.32 21.16
C GLU A 317 6.10 2.89 22.03
N ILE A 318 5.72 3.47 23.18
CA ILE A 318 6.67 3.90 24.19
C ILE A 318 6.82 2.80 25.23
N THR A 319 8.06 2.41 25.49
CA THR A 319 8.38 1.58 26.66
C THR A 319 9.10 2.38 27.73
N ASN A 320 8.84 2.04 28.99
CA ASN A 320 9.56 2.60 30.13
C ASN A 320 10.36 1.49 30.81
N SER A 321 11.66 1.64 30.86
CA SER A 321 12.56 0.77 31.62
C SER A 321 13.48 1.63 32.49
N ASN A 322 13.37 1.51 33.81
CA ASN A 322 14.17 2.26 34.79
C ASN A 322 14.11 3.79 34.59
N ASN A 323 12.93 4.34 34.35
CA ASN A 323 12.71 5.77 34.03
C ASN A 323 13.34 6.24 32.72
N LEU A 324 13.78 5.33 31.85
CA LEU A 324 14.17 5.64 30.48
C LEU A 324 13.01 5.32 29.54
N TYR A 325 12.59 6.30 28.76
CA TYR A 325 11.50 6.18 27.81
C TYR A 325 12.08 6.14 26.40
N VAL A 326 11.83 5.05 25.69
CA VAL A 326 12.30 4.85 24.32
C VAL A 326 11.16 4.33 23.45
N LEU A 327 11.22 4.65 22.15
CA LEU A 327 10.29 4.08 21.19
C LEU A 327 10.73 2.67 20.82
N VAL A 328 9.75 1.76 20.76
CA VAL A 328 9.94 0.35 20.39
C VAL A 328 8.90 -0.07 19.36
N ASN A 329 9.10 -1.23 18.73
CA ASN A 329 8.15 -1.82 17.78
C ASN A 329 7.80 -0.87 16.62
N ALA A 330 8.79 -0.14 16.11
CA ALA A 330 8.60 0.74 14.97
C ALA A 330 8.12 -0.05 13.75
N GLN A 331 6.96 0.32 13.20
CA GLN A 331 6.36 -0.29 12.04
C GLN A 331 6.16 0.77 10.95
N LEU A 332 6.71 0.52 9.77
CA LEU A 332 6.47 1.34 8.60
C LEU A 332 5.01 1.20 8.16
N ILE A 333 4.28 2.31 8.13
CA ILE A 333 2.91 2.38 7.62
C ILE A 333 2.92 2.62 6.12
N LYS A 334 3.67 3.64 5.67
CA LYS A 334 3.71 4.07 4.27
C LYS A 334 5.04 4.72 3.94
N GLN A 335 5.50 4.48 2.72
CA GLN A 335 6.59 5.22 2.09
C GLN A 335 6.06 5.97 0.88
N TRP A 336 6.52 7.20 0.69
CA TRP A 336 6.27 8.04 -0.47
C TRP A 336 7.59 8.34 -1.18
N GLY A 337 7.58 8.16 -2.49
CA GLY A 337 8.76 8.31 -3.32
C GLY A 337 9.69 7.10 -3.33
N ASP A 338 10.53 7.10 -4.35
CA ASP A 338 11.58 6.10 -4.58
C ASP A 338 12.96 6.73 -4.77
N GLY A 339 13.05 8.07 -4.58
CA GLY A 339 14.28 8.84 -4.78
C GLY A 339 14.61 9.15 -6.24
N SER A 340 13.77 8.78 -7.19
CA SER A 340 13.98 9.05 -8.62
C SER A 340 13.52 10.45 -9.04
N THR A 341 12.73 11.12 -8.22
CA THR A 341 12.14 12.43 -8.50
C THR A 341 12.79 13.55 -7.68
N THR A 342 12.69 14.79 -8.16
CA THR A 342 13.16 16.00 -7.44
C THR A 342 12.16 16.48 -6.37
N LEU A 343 11.12 15.69 -6.08
CA LEU A 343 10.06 16.08 -5.17
C LEU A 343 10.49 15.96 -3.70
N ASP A 344 10.03 16.89 -2.89
CA ASP A 344 10.14 16.82 -1.43
C ASP A 344 8.89 16.11 -0.87
N GLN A 345 8.99 14.78 -0.70
CA GLN A 345 7.89 13.95 -0.21
C GLN A 345 7.96 13.70 1.31
N ALA A 346 8.74 14.49 2.04
CA ALA A 346 8.84 14.39 3.49
C ALA A 346 7.53 14.82 4.18
N PRO A 347 7.07 14.10 5.20
CA PRO A 347 6.02 14.58 6.10
C PRO A 347 6.58 15.68 7.02
N TYR A 348 6.02 16.89 6.92
CA TYR A 348 6.45 18.04 7.72
C TYR A 348 5.55 18.32 8.92
N ARG A 349 4.34 17.83 8.89
CA ARG A 349 3.38 17.92 9.98
C ARG A 349 2.53 16.68 10.04
N ILE A 350 2.30 16.20 11.26
CA ILE A 350 1.35 15.15 11.57
C ILE A 350 0.35 15.73 12.57
N VAL A 351 -0.93 15.45 12.37
CA VAL A 351 -1.98 15.85 13.31
C VAL A 351 -2.90 14.67 13.55
N SER A 352 -3.10 14.35 14.81
CA SER A 352 -4.03 13.33 15.26
C SER A 352 -5.42 13.91 15.54
N THR A 353 -6.43 13.14 15.18
CA THR A 353 -7.82 13.34 15.60
C THR A 353 -8.24 12.16 16.47
N ARG A 354 -9.53 12.08 16.80
CA ARG A 354 -10.06 10.99 17.62
C ARG A 354 -9.82 9.60 17.00
N ASP A 355 -9.93 9.47 15.69
CA ASP A 355 -9.93 8.20 14.96
C ASP A 355 -8.95 8.14 13.80
N SER A 356 -8.26 9.22 13.51
CA SER A 356 -7.41 9.31 12.32
C SER A 356 -6.15 10.14 12.56
N ILE A 357 -5.12 9.84 11.78
CA ILE A 357 -3.88 10.61 11.69
C ILE A 357 -3.78 11.17 10.28
N TYR A 358 -3.44 12.45 10.17
CA TYR A 358 -3.30 13.15 8.90
C TYR A 358 -1.89 13.67 8.70
N THR A 359 -1.40 13.55 7.48
CA THR A 359 -0.16 14.20 7.02
C THR A 359 -0.30 14.64 5.56
N GLY A 360 0.34 15.74 5.21
CA GLY A 360 0.35 16.25 3.83
C GLY A 360 1.61 15.84 3.10
N ILE A 361 1.47 15.32 1.88
CA ILE A 361 2.56 14.82 1.05
C ILE A 361 2.39 15.30 -0.40
N ILE A 362 3.48 15.62 -1.06
CA ILE A 362 3.51 15.87 -2.51
C ILE A 362 3.57 14.51 -3.22
N ASP A 363 2.63 14.22 -4.10
CA ASP A 363 2.60 12.98 -4.87
C ASP A 363 3.53 13.03 -6.10
N SER A 364 3.61 11.89 -6.81
CA SER A 364 4.41 11.77 -8.03
C SER A 364 3.92 12.65 -9.20
N ALA A 365 2.69 13.13 -9.14
CA ALA A 365 2.13 14.09 -10.11
C ALA A 365 2.40 15.56 -9.71
N SER A 366 3.24 15.79 -8.71
CA SER A 366 3.56 17.11 -8.16
C SER A 366 2.34 17.83 -7.57
N LYS A 367 1.40 17.08 -7.00
CA LYS A 367 0.24 17.63 -6.30
C LYS A 367 0.31 17.31 -4.82
N THR A 368 -0.11 18.24 -4.01
CA THR A 368 -0.20 18.05 -2.56
C THR A 368 -1.48 17.32 -2.21
N ASN A 369 -1.36 16.25 -1.43
CA ASN A 369 -2.47 15.45 -0.95
C ASN A 369 -2.35 15.23 0.55
N PHE A 370 -3.47 15.16 1.25
CA PHE A 370 -3.50 14.55 2.56
C PHE A 370 -3.56 13.03 2.44
N TRP A 371 -2.88 12.38 3.40
CA TRP A 371 -2.99 10.97 3.67
C TRP A 371 -3.59 10.78 5.05
N ARG A 372 -4.64 9.98 5.12
CA ARG A 372 -5.32 9.62 6.36
C ARG A 372 -5.00 8.18 6.74
N TYR A 373 -4.41 8.01 7.91
CA TYR A 373 -4.32 6.70 8.55
C TYR A 373 -5.48 6.56 9.53
N TYR A 374 -6.33 5.56 9.32
CA TYR A 374 -7.53 5.32 10.12
C TYR A 374 -7.20 4.35 11.26
N LEU A 375 -7.22 4.83 12.50
CA LEU A 375 -6.79 4.10 13.69
C LEU A 375 -7.55 2.77 13.91
N PRO A 376 -8.89 2.70 13.73
CA PRO A 376 -9.63 1.47 14.00
C PRO A 376 -9.27 0.28 13.12
N THR A 377 -8.85 0.51 11.86
CA THR A 377 -8.52 -0.57 10.92
C THR A 377 -7.04 -0.66 10.61
N GLY A 378 -6.27 0.37 10.93
CA GLY A 378 -4.86 0.47 10.55
C GLY A 378 -4.64 0.70 9.05
N GLY A 379 -5.68 1.08 8.33
CA GLY A 379 -5.60 1.40 6.90
C GLY A 379 -5.11 2.82 6.64
N ILE A 380 -4.38 3.00 5.55
CA ILE A 380 -3.96 4.33 5.07
C ILE A 380 -4.46 4.55 3.66
N ALA A 381 -5.05 5.72 3.41
CA ALA A 381 -5.55 6.10 2.10
C ALA A 381 -5.30 7.59 1.83
N ARG A 382 -5.29 7.93 0.54
CA ARG A 382 -5.33 9.33 0.10
C ARG A 382 -6.67 9.93 0.52
N ASP A 383 -6.61 11.12 1.07
CA ASP A 383 -7.77 11.89 1.50
C ASP A 383 -7.89 13.16 0.63
N LEU A 384 -7.89 14.35 1.22
CA LEU A 384 -8.08 15.60 0.49
C LEU A 384 -6.96 15.84 -0.53
N GLU A 385 -7.35 16.31 -1.72
CA GLU A 385 -6.44 16.70 -2.78
C GLU A 385 -6.45 18.23 -2.94
N PHE A 386 -5.25 18.81 -3.03
CA PHE A 386 -5.07 20.26 -3.29
C PHE A 386 -4.59 20.44 -4.74
N GLY A 387 -5.04 21.51 -5.39
CA GLY A 387 -4.65 21.78 -6.78
C GLY A 387 -3.18 22.15 -6.97
N GLU A 388 -2.50 22.51 -5.88
CA GLU A 388 -1.16 23.08 -5.88
C GLU A 388 -0.10 22.07 -5.41
N SER A 389 1.16 22.39 -5.71
CA SER A 389 2.33 21.65 -5.29
C SER A 389 3.08 22.42 -4.20
N GLY A 390 3.17 21.85 -3.01
CA GLY A 390 3.90 22.43 -1.91
C GLY A 390 3.87 21.57 -0.66
N VAL A 391 4.85 21.71 0.21
CA VAL A 391 4.88 20.97 1.48
C VAL A 391 3.84 21.53 2.45
N VAL A 392 3.25 20.67 3.26
CA VAL A 392 2.27 21.06 4.28
C VAL A 392 2.96 21.22 5.62
N LYS A 393 3.01 22.45 6.15
CA LYS A 393 3.62 22.77 7.45
C LYS A 393 2.61 23.08 8.55
N GLY A 394 1.40 23.49 8.18
CA GLY A 394 0.31 23.76 9.10
C GLY A 394 -0.91 22.92 8.79
N ILE A 395 -1.45 22.27 9.80
CA ILE A 395 -2.71 21.54 9.74
C ILE A 395 -3.51 21.94 10.98
N ALA A 396 -4.78 22.26 10.80
CA ALA A 396 -5.72 22.46 11.89
C ALA A 396 -7.02 21.70 11.62
N VAL A 397 -7.71 21.33 12.68
CA VAL A 397 -9.01 20.66 12.61
C VAL A 397 -10.02 21.54 13.37
N TYR A 398 -11.12 21.86 12.70
CA TYR A 398 -12.20 22.62 13.30
C TYR A 398 -13.56 22.07 12.88
N SER A 399 -14.39 21.67 13.84
CA SER A 399 -15.71 21.07 13.59
C SER A 399 -15.64 19.92 12.58
N ASP A 400 -14.71 18.99 12.80
CA ASP A 400 -14.46 17.81 11.96
C ASP A 400 -14.05 18.12 10.51
N ARG A 401 -13.64 19.36 10.20
CA ARG A 401 -13.08 19.75 8.91
C ARG A 401 -11.61 20.09 9.01
N LEU A 402 -10.89 19.72 7.98
CA LEU A 402 -9.45 19.93 7.85
C LEU A 402 -9.14 21.28 7.20
N PHE A 403 -8.12 21.93 7.73
CA PHE A 403 -7.47 23.10 7.18
C PHE A 403 -6.00 22.78 6.96
N ALA A 404 -5.47 23.23 5.85
CA ALA A 404 -4.06 23.02 5.50
C ALA A 404 -3.40 24.27 4.97
N THR A 405 -2.11 24.40 5.26
CA THR A 405 -1.24 25.34 4.57
C THR A 405 -0.41 24.60 3.53
N VAL A 406 -0.37 25.09 2.30
CA VAL A 406 0.45 24.57 1.21
C VAL A 406 1.51 25.62 0.89
N SER A 407 2.78 25.33 1.13
CA SER A 407 3.89 26.25 0.89
C SER A 407 3.93 26.73 -0.55
N GLY A 408 3.91 28.04 -0.77
CA GLY A 408 3.86 28.65 -2.10
C GLY A 408 2.52 28.55 -2.82
N GLY A 409 1.49 27.95 -2.19
CA GLY A 409 0.14 27.78 -2.75
C GLY A 409 -0.92 28.51 -1.94
N GLY A 410 -0.83 28.51 -0.61
CA GLY A 410 -1.80 29.22 0.23
C GLY A 410 -2.46 28.37 1.31
N ILE A 411 -3.65 28.81 1.72
CA ILE A 411 -4.44 28.19 2.77
C ILE A 411 -5.68 27.55 2.16
N TYR A 412 -5.90 26.29 2.47
CA TYR A 412 -7.01 25.49 1.98
C TYR A 412 -7.88 25.00 3.13
N ARG A 413 -9.15 24.86 2.89
CA ARG A 413 -10.09 24.20 3.81
C ARG A 413 -10.92 23.13 3.10
N GLU A 414 -11.30 22.13 3.83
CA GLU A 414 -12.30 21.16 3.43
C GLU A 414 -13.68 21.82 3.41
N THR A 415 -14.45 21.59 2.34
CA THR A 415 -15.79 22.14 2.16
C THR A 415 -16.89 21.17 2.62
N ALA A 416 -18.16 21.60 2.58
CA ALA A 416 -19.31 20.71 2.76
C ALA A 416 -19.56 19.85 1.52
N ASN A 417 -19.12 20.31 0.35
CA ASN A 417 -19.37 19.70 -0.94
C ASN A 417 -18.40 18.54 -1.20
N TYR A 418 -18.82 17.63 -2.06
CA TYR A 418 -17.98 16.53 -2.55
C TYR A 418 -17.22 16.93 -3.81
N VAL A 419 -16.11 16.25 -4.08
CA VAL A 419 -15.48 16.31 -5.40
C VAL A 419 -16.42 15.71 -6.46
N THR A 420 -16.27 16.13 -7.70
CA THR A 420 -17.17 15.68 -8.78
C THR A 420 -16.94 14.24 -9.20
N THR A 421 -15.72 13.74 -9.07
CA THR A 421 -15.34 12.41 -9.52
C THR A 421 -14.28 11.80 -8.60
N GLY A 422 -14.28 10.48 -8.54
CA GLY A 422 -13.22 9.72 -7.88
C GLY A 422 -13.17 8.29 -8.39
N TYR A 423 -12.08 7.61 -8.11
CA TYR A 423 -11.93 6.20 -8.46
C TYR A 423 -11.22 5.41 -7.36
N ILE A 424 -11.46 4.10 -7.36
CA ILE A 424 -10.72 3.11 -6.60
C ILE A 424 -10.34 1.95 -7.50
N ILE A 425 -9.08 1.52 -7.45
CA ILE A 425 -8.55 0.39 -8.21
C ILE A 425 -8.18 -0.72 -7.25
N THR A 426 -8.70 -1.91 -7.48
CA THR A 426 -8.36 -3.09 -6.69
C THR A 426 -7.01 -3.65 -7.11
N ALA A 427 -6.44 -4.53 -6.28
CA ALA A 427 -5.32 -5.35 -6.71
C ALA A 427 -5.77 -6.41 -7.73
N LEU A 428 -4.79 -7.03 -8.40
CA LEU A 428 -5.01 -8.15 -9.29
C LEU A 428 -5.48 -9.37 -8.52
N ALA A 429 -6.56 -10.00 -8.97
CA ALA A 429 -7.07 -11.26 -8.44
C ALA A 429 -6.77 -12.40 -9.41
N ASP A 430 -5.98 -13.40 -8.99
CA ASP A 430 -5.65 -14.60 -9.77
C ASP A 430 -6.14 -15.90 -9.14
N PHE A 431 -6.72 -15.81 -7.94
CA PHE A 431 -7.24 -16.96 -7.16
C PHE A 431 -6.20 -18.06 -6.95
N PHE A 432 -4.92 -17.66 -6.87
CA PHE A 432 -3.80 -18.60 -6.66
C PHE A 432 -3.61 -19.63 -7.76
N THR A 433 -4.15 -19.37 -8.96
CA THR A 433 -4.03 -20.27 -10.11
C THR A 433 -3.35 -19.56 -11.26
N SER A 434 -2.48 -20.28 -11.99
CA SER A 434 -1.77 -19.76 -13.16
C SER A 434 -2.61 -19.79 -14.44
N GLU A 435 -3.77 -20.44 -14.38
CA GLU A 435 -4.61 -20.69 -15.54
C GLU A 435 -5.36 -19.43 -15.97
N LYS A 436 -5.66 -19.38 -17.26
CA LYS A 436 -6.61 -18.41 -17.78
C LYS A 436 -8.01 -18.70 -17.26
N LYS A 437 -8.72 -17.64 -16.96
CA LYS A 437 -10.12 -17.66 -16.55
C LYS A 437 -10.94 -16.91 -17.57
N GLN A 438 -12.17 -17.34 -17.76
CA GLN A 438 -13.18 -16.62 -18.48
C GLN A 438 -14.06 -15.89 -17.46
N TRP A 439 -14.08 -14.59 -17.52
CA TRP A 439 -14.88 -13.74 -16.65
C TRP A 439 -16.22 -13.50 -17.29
N VAL A 440 -17.30 -13.81 -16.58
CA VAL A 440 -18.64 -13.95 -17.18
C VAL A 440 -19.71 -13.07 -16.54
N GLY A 441 -19.51 -12.57 -15.33
CA GLY A 441 -20.50 -11.77 -14.64
C GLY A 441 -19.88 -10.72 -13.75
N ALA A 442 -20.49 -9.55 -13.70
CA ALA A 442 -20.14 -8.46 -12.79
C ALA A 442 -21.40 -7.98 -12.07
N LYS A 443 -21.26 -7.74 -10.77
CA LYS A 443 -22.32 -7.20 -9.93
C LYS A 443 -21.82 -5.99 -9.18
N LEU A 444 -22.63 -4.94 -9.15
CA LEU A 444 -22.37 -3.70 -8.45
C LEU A 444 -23.55 -3.40 -7.52
N ASN A 445 -23.27 -3.21 -6.23
CA ASN A 445 -24.26 -2.81 -5.24
C ASN A 445 -23.95 -1.41 -4.74
N THR A 446 -24.95 -0.55 -4.75
CA THR A 446 -24.83 0.85 -4.34
C THR A 446 -25.97 1.22 -3.38
N ASN A 447 -25.74 2.29 -2.63
CA ASN A 447 -26.87 3.01 -2.03
C ASN A 447 -27.70 3.69 -3.14
N ASP A 448 -28.83 4.27 -2.77
CA ASP A 448 -29.62 5.08 -3.68
C ASP A 448 -28.73 6.12 -4.39
N VAL A 449 -28.59 5.98 -5.70
CA VAL A 449 -27.86 6.92 -6.52
C VAL A 449 -28.84 8.01 -6.94
N SER A 450 -28.95 9.07 -6.12
CA SER A 450 -29.84 10.19 -6.39
C SER A 450 -29.25 11.20 -7.38
N SER A 451 -27.92 11.23 -7.50
CA SER A 451 -27.19 12.13 -8.40
C SER A 451 -25.89 11.48 -8.83
N GLY A 452 -25.57 11.55 -10.12
CA GLY A 452 -24.33 11.04 -10.69
C GLY A 452 -24.35 9.54 -11.03
N THR A 453 -23.17 8.90 -11.02
CA THR A 453 -23.00 7.51 -11.46
C THR A 453 -22.03 6.74 -10.58
N VAL A 454 -22.23 5.42 -10.51
CA VAL A 454 -21.23 4.46 -10.02
C VAL A 454 -20.99 3.43 -11.11
N LYS A 455 -19.72 3.27 -11.51
CA LYS A 455 -19.34 2.43 -12.65
C LYS A 455 -18.27 1.43 -12.23
N LEU A 456 -18.45 0.15 -12.59
CA LEU A 456 -17.45 -0.90 -12.48
C LEU A 456 -16.86 -1.18 -13.85
N SER A 457 -15.56 -0.99 -13.95
CA SER A 457 -14.75 -1.39 -15.10
C SER A 457 -13.76 -2.48 -14.68
N THR A 458 -13.36 -3.34 -15.61
CA THR A 458 -12.40 -4.41 -15.36
C THR A 458 -11.26 -4.39 -16.35
N SER A 459 -10.09 -4.88 -15.93
CA SER A 459 -8.97 -5.18 -16.83
C SER A 459 -8.29 -6.49 -16.44
N THR A 460 -7.84 -7.21 -17.46
CA THR A 460 -7.00 -8.41 -17.32
C THR A 460 -5.51 -8.13 -17.60
N ILE A 461 -5.16 -6.87 -17.81
CA ILE A 461 -3.80 -6.42 -18.07
C ILE A 461 -3.16 -5.96 -16.76
N ALA A 462 -2.09 -6.63 -16.34
CA ALA A 462 -1.48 -6.40 -15.02
C ALA A 462 -0.95 -4.97 -14.81
N THR A 463 -0.56 -4.27 -15.88
CA THR A 463 -0.02 -2.91 -15.80
C THR A 463 -1.09 -1.84 -15.59
N ASP A 464 -2.36 -2.16 -15.88
CA ASP A 464 -3.46 -1.17 -15.86
C ASP A 464 -3.76 -0.67 -14.45
N ILE A 465 -3.49 -1.47 -13.41
CA ILE A 465 -3.67 -1.02 -12.03
C ILE A 465 -2.81 0.19 -11.67
N ASN A 466 -1.74 0.48 -12.44
CA ASN A 466 -0.90 1.66 -12.27
C ASN A 466 -1.37 2.86 -13.12
N ASN A 467 -2.41 2.69 -13.93
CA ASN A 467 -2.90 3.72 -14.84
C ASN A 467 -4.44 3.74 -14.85
N SER A 468 -5.02 4.60 -14.04
CA SER A 468 -6.48 4.76 -13.95
C SER A 468 -7.13 5.21 -15.27
N SER A 469 -6.36 5.79 -16.18
CA SER A 469 -6.82 6.29 -17.49
C SER A 469 -6.48 5.36 -18.66
N ALA A 470 -6.01 4.13 -18.39
CA ALA A 470 -5.74 3.18 -19.49
C ALA A 470 -7.02 2.89 -20.27
N THR A 471 -6.90 2.89 -21.61
CA THR A 471 -8.04 2.63 -22.52
C THR A 471 -8.49 1.16 -22.50
N THR A 472 -7.73 0.31 -21.85
CA THR A 472 -7.98 -1.13 -21.69
C THR A 472 -8.92 -1.46 -20.52
N TRP A 473 -9.29 -0.49 -19.70
CA TRP A 473 -10.39 -0.64 -18.74
C TRP A 473 -11.71 -0.78 -19.48
N GLN A 474 -12.34 -1.94 -19.34
CA GLN A 474 -13.62 -2.25 -19.99
C GLN A 474 -14.76 -2.04 -18.99
N GLU A 475 -15.70 -1.17 -19.32
CA GLU A 475 -16.90 -0.96 -18.55
C GLU A 475 -17.78 -2.21 -18.57
N GLN A 476 -18.23 -2.64 -17.37
CA GLN A 476 -19.03 -3.84 -17.19
C GLN A 476 -20.43 -3.51 -16.68
N VAL A 477 -20.52 -2.65 -15.66
CA VAL A 477 -21.78 -2.27 -15.03
C VAL A 477 -21.75 -0.79 -14.73
N THR A 478 -22.85 -0.08 -15.02
CA THR A 478 -23.01 1.34 -14.70
C THR A 478 -24.40 1.60 -14.12
N ILE A 479 -24.45 2.18 -12.93
CA ILE A 479 -25.67 2.64 -12.26
C ILE A 479 -25.70 4.16 -12.35
N ASN A 480 -26.64 4.71 -13.14
CA ASN A 480 -26.76 6.16 -13.36
C ASN A 480 -27.77 6.82 -12.42
N SER A 481 -28.81 6.09 -12.00
CA SER A 481 -29.81 6.57 -11.05
C SER A 481 -30.64 5.40 -10.54
N GLY A 482 -31.24 5.56 -9.36
CA GLY A 482 -32.06 4.52 -8.77
C GLY A 482 -31.35 3.78 -7.65
N THR A 483 -32.03 2.80 -7.11
CA THR A 483 -31.64 2.06 -5.93
C THR A 483 -31.06 0.71 -6.26
N GLY A 484 -30.19 0.23 -5.42
CA GLY A 484 -29.92 -1.18 -5.29
C GLY A 484 -28.65 -1.64 -5.97
N GLY A 485 -28.75 -2.53 -6.87
CA GLY A 485 -27.61 -3.13 -7.52
C GLY A 485 -27.99 -3.64 -8.88
N GLU A 486 -27.03 -3.65 -9.77
CA GLU A 486 -27.16 -4.24 -11.09
C GLU A 486 -26.16 -5.38 -11.24
N GLU A 487 -26.60 -6.42 -11.93
CA GLU A 487 -25.75 -7.55 -12.31
C GLU A 487 -25.85 -7.71 -13.83
N GLU A 488 -24.70 -7.68 -14.47
CA GLU A 488 -24.62 -7.87 -15.91
C GLU A 488 -23.75 -9.05 -16.29
N VAL A 489 -24.08 -9.68 -17.41
CA VAL A 489 -23.22 -10.66 -18.04
C VAL A 489 -22.11 -9.90 -18.73
N MET A 490 -20.88 -10.09 -18.26
CA MET A 490 -19.71 -9.50 -18.88
C MET A 490 -19.55 -10.02 -20.32
N SER A 491 -19.17 -9.12 -21.23
CA SER A 491 -18.59 -9.56 -22.49
C SER A 491 -17.39 -10.43 -22.16
N LEU A 492 -17.30 -11.61 -22.77
CA LEU A 492 -16.31 -12.64 -22.48
C LEU A 492 -14.90 -12.04 -22.46
N VAL A 493 -14.32 -11.94 -21.27
CA VAL A 493 -12.96 -11.46 -21.06
C VAL A 493 -12.12 -12.58 -20.51
N ASP A 494 -11.08 -12.94 -21.25
CA ASP A 494 -10.16 -14.00 -20.84
C ASP A 494 -8.92 -13.40 -20.21
N GLY A 495 -8.50 -13.91 -19.06
CA GLY A 495 -7.28 -13.48 -18.42
C GLY A 495 -6.86 -14.39 -17.28
N ARG A 496 -5.57 -14.40 -16.98
CA ARG A 496 -5.07 -15.07 -15.78
C ARG A 496 -5.57 -14.39 -14.50
N TRP A 497 -5.56 -13.08 -14.51
CA TRP A 497 -5.99 -12.21 -13.41
C TRP A 497 -7.04 -11.21 -13.88
N ILE A 498 -7.68 -10.60 -12.92
CA ILE A 498 -8.60 -9.49 -13.13
C ILE A 498 -8.40 -8.43 -12.05
N ALA A 499 -8.54 -7.20 -12.42
CA ALA A 499 -8.67 -6.07 -11.51
C ALA A 499 -10.00 -5.35 -11.77
N GLY A 500 -10.57 -4.80 -10.71
CA GLY A 500 -11.72 -3.92 -10.79
C GLY A 500 -11.31 -2.46 -10.60
N LYS A 501 -11.88 -1.58 -11.39
CA LYS A 501 -11.84 -0.14 -11.20
C LYS A 501 -13.27 0.36 -11.00
N ILE A 502 -13.52 1.02 -9.88
CA ILE A 502 -14.79 1.63 -9.57
C ILE A 502 -14.63 3.14 -9.72
N ASP A 503 -15.37 3.72 -10.66
CA ASP A 503 -15.48 5.17 -10.82
C ASP A 503 -16.79 5.64 -10.17
N ILE A 504 -16.73 6.69 -9.37
CA ILE A 504 -17.87 7.35 -8.75
C ILE A 504 -17.87 8.80 -9.23
N SER A 505 -19.03 9.28 -9.65
CA SER A 505 -19.20 10.68 -10.01
C SER A 505 -20.51 11.23 -9.44
N THR A 506 -20.57 12.55 -9.23
CA THR A 506 -21.79 13.25 -8.83
C THR A 506 -22.04 14.46 -9.70
N ASP A 507 -23.31 14.69 -10.04
CA ASP A 507 -23.79 15.90 -10.73
C ASP A 507 -24.24 16.98 -9.72
N ASP A 508 -24.47 16.57 -8.45
CA ASP A 508 -24.77 17.47 -7.33
C ASP A 508 -23.75 17.28 -6.22
N GLN A 509 -22.84 18.21 -6.11
CA GLN A 509 -21.75 18.17 -5.12
C GLN A 509 -22.24 18.17 -3.66
N SER A 510 -23.51 18.45 -3.39
CA SER A 510 -24.06 18.31 -2.03
C SER A 510 -24.27 16.83 -1.62
N GLN A 511 -24.26 15.93 -2.59
CA GLN A 511 -24.52 14.50 -2.42
C GLN A 511 -23.41 13.64 -3.06
N SER A 512 -23.20 12.48 -2.51
CA SER A 512 -22.28 11.48 -3.08
C SER A 512 -23.01 10.15 -3.22
N PRO A 513 -22.97 9.52 -4.40
CA PRO A 513 -23.30 8.11 -4.51
C PRO A 513 -22.44 7.27 -3.58
N GLY A 514 -22.96 6.16 -3.10
CA GLY A 514 -22.25 5.25 -2.19
C GLY A 514 -22.11 3.87 -2.80
N LEU A 515 -20.86 3.36 -2.86
CA LEU A 515 -20.58 1.97 -3.17
C LEU A 515 -20.70 1.13 -1.90
N LEU A 516 -21.50 0.07 -1.93
CA LEU A 516 -21.62 -0.92 -0.85
C LEU A 516 -20.70 -2.12 -1.12
N SER A 517 -20.75 -2.67 -2.33
CA SER A 517 -19.93 -3.84 -2.70
C SER A 517 -19.90 -4.02 -4.21
N PHE A 518 -18.94 -4.82 -4.67
CA PHE A 518 -18.96 -5.36 -6.01
C PHE A 518 -18.53 -6.83 -6.01
N ALA A 519 -18.89 -7.54 -7.06
CA ALA A 519 -18.45 -8.91 -7.32
C ALA A 519 -18.19 -9.13 -8.81
N ILE A 520 -17.14 -9.91 -9.12
CA ILE A 520 -16.83 -10.36 -10.47
C ILE A 520 -16.75 -11.88 -10.43
N ARG A 521 -17.45 -12.54 -11.35
CA ARG A 521 -17.51 -13.99 -11.45
C ARG A 521 -16.74 -14.51 -12.66
N GLY A 522 -16.02 -15.60 -12.50
CA GLY A 522 -15.26 -16.23 -13.56
C GLY A 522 -15.13 -17.74 -13.41
N PHE A 523 -14.79 -18.40 -14.50
CA PHE A 523 -14.57 -19.85 -14.55
C PHE A 523 -13.18 -20.12 -15.13
N GLN A 524 -12.54 -21.20 -14.67
CA GLN A 524 -11.34 -21.68 -15.32
C GLN A 524 -11.65 -22.19 -16.73
N LEU A 525 -10.87 -21.76 -17.72
CA LEU A 525 -11.06 -22.13 -19.12
C LEU A 525 -10.55 -23.52 -19.48
N VAL A 526 -9.71 -24.11 -18.66
CA VAL A 526 -8.99 -25.35 -19.01
C VAL A 526 -9.01 -26.33 -17.85
N ASN A 527 -9.31 -27.61 -18.16
CA ASN A 527 -8.99 -28.71 -17.27
C ASN A 527 -7.47 -28.88 -17.26
N ASP A 528 -6.81 -28.35 -16.24
CA ASP A 528 -5.38 -28.52 -16.11
C ASP A 528 -5.02 -29.97 -15.85
N LEU A 529 -3.94 -30.37 -16.46
CA LEU A 529 -3.28 -31.63 -16.17
C LEU A 529 -2.22 -31.40 -15.10
N VAL A 530 -2.27 -32.19 -14.05
CA VAL A 530 -1.19 -32.30 -13.07
C VAL A 530 -0.39 -33.53 -13.41
N VAL A 531 0.89 -33.35 -13.67
CA VAL A 531 1.81 -34.43 -14.00
C VAL A 531 2.84 -34.53 -12.88
N ASP A 532 2.83 -35.64 -12.16
CA ASP A 532 3.86 -35.97 -11.19
C ASP A 532 4.92 -36.84 -11.85
N ILE A 533 6.14 -36.34 -11.97
CA ILE A 533 7.24 -37.02 -12.69
C ILE A 533 8.32 -37.41 -11.69
N PRO A 534 8.63 -38.69 -11.53
CA PRO A 534 9.79 -39.12 -10.77
C PRO A 534 11.06 -38.98 -11.62
N VAL A 535 11.79 -37.89 -11.46
CA VAL A 535 13.00 -37.61 -12.22
C VAL A 535 14.22 -38.26 -11.55
N ASN A 536 14.95 -39.05 -12.32
CA ASN A 536 16.18 -39.68 -11.86
C ASN A 536 17.32 -38.63 -11.78
N ILE A 537 17.81 -38.39 -10.58
CA ILE A 537 18.94 -37.50 -10.27
C ILE A 537 20.12 -38.27 -9.70
N SER A 538 20.22 -39.58 -9.98
CA SER A 538 21.38 -40.37 -9.58
C SER A 538 22.59 -40.06 -10.44
N ASP A 539 23.75 -40.11 -9.83
CA ASP A 539 25.03 -40.07 -10.55
C ASP A 539 25.35 -41.38 -11.32
N HIS A 540 24.42 -42.31 -11.33
CA HIS A 540 24.52 -43.55 -12.06
C HIS A 540 23.43 -43.64 -13.10
N ILE A 541 23.79 -43.91 -14.35
CA ILE A 541 22.88 -44.11 -15.46
C ILE A 541 22.89 -45.62 -15.82
N GLU A 542 21.70 -46.24 -15.78
CA GLU A 542 21.53 -47.57 -16.38
C GLU A 542 21.29 -47.44 -17.87
N ARG A 543 22.19 -47.96 -18.70
CA ARG A 543 21.94 -48.08 -20.15
C ARG A 543 21.16 -49.34 -20.45
N PRO A 544 20.38 -49.38 -21.57
CA PRO A 544 19.90 -50.62 -22.12
C PRO A 544 21.09 -51.59 -22.23
N TYR A 545 20.95 -52.84 -21.80
CA TYR A 545 21.97 -53.87 -21.67
C TYR A 545 22.79 -53.84 -20.34
N ARG A 546 22.27 -53.28 -19.24
CA ARG A 546 22.80 -53.43 -17.86
C ARG A 546 24.20 -52.86 -17.60
N LYS A 547 24.71 -51.98 -18.42
CA LYS A 547 25.96 -51.26 -18.07
C LYS A 547 25.61 -50.01 -17.30
N ARG A 548 26.06 -49.94 -16.03
CA ARG A 548 26.02 -48.73 -15.21
C ARG A 548 27.18 -47.85 -15.59
N ILE A 549 26.91 -46.62 -15.92
CA ILE A 549 27.91 -45.58 -16.11
C ILE A 549 27.77 -44.59 -14.97
N ARG A 550 28.84 -44.35 -14.25
CA ARG A 550 28.90 -43.30 -13.24
C ARG A 550 29.18 -41.96 -13.92
N VAL A 551 28.34 -40.95 -13.63
CA VAL A 551 28.48 -39.58 -14.13
C VAL A 551 28.47 -38.67 -12.93
N ASN A 552 29.63 -38.41 -12.36
CA ASN A 552 29.78 -37.66 -11.12
C ASN A 552 29.18 -36.24 -11.22
N GLY A 553 28.33 -35.88 -10.26
CA GLY A 553 27.74 -34.55 -10.12
C GLY A 553 26.67 -34.17 -11.14
N GLN A 554 26.28 -35.10 -12.02
CA GLN A 554 25.24 -34.82 -13.02
C GLN A 554 23.86 -34.76 -12.37
N GLY A 555 23.61 -35.60 -11.38
CA GLY A 555 22.34 -35.62 -10.65
C GLY A 555 22.07 -34.30 -9.94
N GLU A 556 23.08 -33.76 -9.27
CA GLU A 556 22.99 -32.46 -8.60
C GLU A 556 22.71 -31.32 -9.61
N LEU A 557 23.34 -31.32 -10.77
CA LEU A 557 23.10 -30.31 -11.80
C LEU A 557 21.66 -30.36 -12.32
N VAL A 558 21.11 -31.56 -12.55
CA VAL A 558 19.72 -31.74 -12.97
C VAL A 558 18.77 -31.22 -11.88
N TYR A 559 19.03 -31.59 -10.63
CA TYR A 559 18.23 -31.13 -9.49
C TYR A 559 18.23 -29.60 -9.37
N GLN A 560 19.39 -28.96 -9.43
CA GLN A 560 19.50 -27.49 -9.38
C GLN A 560 18.80 -26.82 -10.58
N ALA A 561 18.92 -27.41 -11.77
CA ALA A 561 18.22 -26.90 -12.95
C ALA A 561 16.69 -26.95 -12.80
N LEU A 562 16.15 -28.04 -12.22
CA LEU A 562 14.72 -28.20 -11.92
C LEU A 562 14.27 -27.18 -10.87
N ARG A 563 15.01 -27.03 -9.77
CA ARG A 563 14.71 -26.03 -8.73
C ARG A 563 14.71 -24.61 -9.28
N ASN A 564 15.62 -24.28 -10.17
CA ASN A 564 15.70 -22.97 -10.80
C ASN A 564 14.53 -22.69 -11.76
N LYS A 565 13.82 -23.72 -12.20
CA LYS A 565 12.62 -23.62 -13.05
C LYS A 565 11.32 -23.66 -12.25
N GLU A 566 11.37 -23.92 -10.95
CA GLU A 566 10.19 -23.91 -10.07
C GLU A 566 9.49 -22.54 -10.09
N GLY A 567 8.18 -22.53 -10.26
CA GLY A 567 7.36 -21.34 -10.41
C GLY A 567 7.45 -20.63 -11.78
N LYS A 568 8.26 -21.12 -12.71
CA LYS A 568 8.39 -20.55 -14.07
C LYS A 568 7.49 -21.25 -15.07
N ASN A 569 7.07 -20.52 -16.10
CA ASN A 569 6.40 -21.11 -17.27
C ASN A 569 7.42 -21.91 -18.07
N VAL A 570 7.12 -23.17 -18.29
CA VAL A 570 7.98 -24.11 -19.03
C VAL A 570 7.13 -24.94 -19.98
N GLN A 571 7.78 -25.50 -20.98
CA GLN A 571 7.20 -26.47 -21.89
C GLN A 571 7.71 -27.86 -21.52
N LEU A 572 6.79 -28.78 -21.26
CA LEU A 572 7.07 -30.18 -20.96
C LEU A 572 6.65 -31.05 -22.15
N GLU A 573 7.59 -31.70 -22.78
CA GLU A 573 7.39 -32.69 -23.82
C GLU A 573 7.65 -34.07 -23.22
N ILE A 574 6.65 -34.94 -23.22
CA ILE A 574 6.74 -36.31 -22.75
C ILE A 574 6.73 -37.22 -23.97
N TYR A 575 7.74 -38.06 -24.10
CA TYR A 575 7.88 -38.89 -25.31
C TYR A 575 7.00 -40.14 -25.32
N ARG A 576 6.56 -40.59 -24.13
CA ARG A 576 5.66 -41.75 -24.01
C ARG A 576 4.71 -41.57 -22.80
N PRO A 577 3.40 -41.35 -22.98
CA PRO A 577 2.72 -41.09 -24.27
C PRO A 577 3.18 -39.73 -24.85
N ASP A 578 3.21 -39.61 -26.16
CA ASP A 578 3.56 -38.36 -26.86
C ASP A 578 2.61 -37.24 -26.43
N THR A 579 3.10 -36.38 -25.61
CA THR A 579 2.29 -35.33 -24.99
C THR A 579 3.12 -34.07 -24.80
N LEU A 580 2.64 -32.96 -25.35
CA LEU A 580 3.22 -31.64 -25.17
C LEU A 580 2.32 -30.82 -24.23
N LEU A 581 2.89 -30.34 -23.15
CA LEU A 581 2.23 -29.53 -22.15
C LEU A 581 2.93 -28.18 -22.02
N ARG A 582 2.15 -27.14 -21.78
CA ARG A 582 2.67 -25.83 -21.33
C ARG A 582 2.09 -25.51 -19.97
N GLY A 583 2.95 -25.08 -19.05
CA GLY A 583 2.52 -24.76 -17.71
C GLY A 583 3.66 -24.37 -16.80
N ILE A 584 3.51 -24.62 -15.52
CA ILE A 584 4.49 -24.29 -14.49
C ILE A 584 4.92 -25.53 -13.72
N ILE A 585 6.15 -25.51 -13.24
CA ILE A 585 6.59 -26.44 -12.19
C ILE A 585 6.05 -25.91 -10.87
N GLU A 586 5.10 -26.62 -10.25
CA GLU A 586 4.55 -26.21 -8.95
C GLU A 586 5.51 -26.51 -7.80
N ASN A 587 6.15 -27.65 -7.87
CA ASN A 587 7.03 -28.12 -6.81
C ASN A 587 8.07 -29.12 -7.33
N VAL A 588 9.28 -29.01 -6.79
CA VAL A 588 10.34 -30.03 -6.92
C VAL A 588 10.65 -30.53 -5.53
N SER A 589 10.37 -31.82 -5.24
CA SER A 589 10.61 -32.40 -3.92
C SER A 589 12.09 -32.43 -3.58
N SER A 590 12.41 -32.55 -2.30
CA SER A 590 13.77 -32.93 -1.88
C SER A 590 14.18 -34.26 -2.51
N PRO A 591 15.49 -34.50 -2.72
CA PRO A 591 15.99 -35.77 -3.20
C PRO A 591 15.55 -36.93 -2.31
N ILE A 592 15.08 -37.99 -2.93
CA ILE A 592 14.66 -39.23 -2.27
C ILE A 592 15.64 -40.33 -2.65
N GLU A 593 16.25 -40.93 -1.65
CA GLU A 593 17.15 -42.07 -1.85
C GLU A 593 16.38 -43.38 -1.62
N GLU A 594 16.48 -44.29 -2.55
CA GLU A 594 15.90 -45.63 -2.44
C GLU A 594 16.96 -46.69 -2.69
N ILE A 595 17.07 -47.60 -1.74
CA ILE A 595 18.00 -48.75 -1.82
C ILE A 595 17.21 -49.97 -2.30
N SER A 596 17.54 -50.47 -3.46
CA SER A 596 16.93 -51.71 -3.94
C SER A 596 17.36 -52.94 -3.09
N PRO A 597 16.57 -54.02 -3.07
CA PRO A 597 16.97 -55.27 -2.36
C PRO A 597 18.33 -55.82 -2.79
N ARG A 598 18.86 -55.39 -3.93
CA ARG A 598 20.18 -55.77 -4.47
C ARG A 598 21.28 -54.74 -4.16
N GLY A 599 21.01 -53.81 -3.25
CA GLY A 599 21.99 -52.81 -2.82
C GLY A 599 22.28 -51.70 -3.82
N SER A 600 21.45 -51.51 -4.87
CA SER A 600 21.61 -50.37 -5.75
C SER A 600 20.85 -49.17 -5.18
N VAL A 601 21.53 -48.03 -5.10
CA VAL A 601 20.94 -46.75 -4.67
C VAL A 601 20.45 -46.01 -5.90
N THR A 602 19.19 -45.60 -5.89
CA THR A 602 18.61 -44.67 -6.87
C THR A 602 18.21 -43.42 -6.15
N VAL A 603 18.67 -42.26 -6.64
CA VAL A 603 18.28 -40.95 -6.13
C VAL A 603 17.34 -40.32 -7.14
N TYR A 604 16.19 -39.89 -6.71
CA TYR A 604 15.21 -39.20 -7.56
C TYR A 604 14.53 -38.06 -6.82
N CYS A 605 13.93 -37.14 -7.55
CA CYS A 605 13.01 -36.14 -7.02
C CYS A 605 11.66 -36.24 -7.73
N LEU A 606 10.59 -35.84 -7.04
CA LEU A 606 9.26 -35.72 -7.64
C LEU A 606 9.10 -34.29 -8.14
N VAL A 607 8.84 -34.15 -9.43
CA VAL A 607 8.54 -32.87 -10.07
C VAL A 607 7.04 -32.84 -10.33
N ARG A 608 6.34 -31.91 -9.69
CA ARG A 608 4.93 -31.64 -9.97
C ARG A 608 4.84 -30.52 -10.98
N PHE A 609 4.33 -30.84 -12.14
CA PHE A 609 4.06 -29.91 -13.21
C PHE A 609 2.54 -29.74 -13.36
N ARG A 610 2.10 -28.53 -13.52
CA ARG A 610 0.71 -28.20 -13.85
C ARG A 610 0.66 -27.43 -15.15
N GLY A 611 -0.15 -27.89 -16.09
CA GLY A 611 -0.27 -27.25 -17.37
C GLY A 611 -1.39 -27.79 -18.23
N SER A 612 -1.56 -27.21 -19.38
CA SER A 612 -2.55 -27.61 -20.36
C SER A 612 -1.89 -28.29 -21.57
N LYS A 613 -2.63 -29.21 -22.17
CA LYS A 613 -2.17 -29.90 -23.38
C LYS A 613 -2.11 -28.93 -24.55
N VAL A 614 -0.96 -28.85 -25.18
CA VAL A 614 -0.79 -28.09 -26.44
C VAL A 614 -1.30 -28.94 -27.60
N VAL A 615 -2.36 -28.49 -28.23
CA VAL A 615 -2.81 -29.10 -29.47
C VAL A 615 -1.88 -28.60 -30.58
N GLN A 616 -1.00 -29.44 -31.07
CA GLN A 616 -0.24 -29.13 -32.29
C GLN A 616 -1.21 -29.13 -33.47
N VAL A 617 -1.51 -27.95 -34.00
CA VAL A 617 -2.17 -27.85 -35.30
C VAL A 617 -1.10 -28.18 -36.33
N SER A 618 -1.15 -29.36 -36.91
CA SER A 618 -0.29 -29.71 -38.04
C SER A 618 -0.60 -28.76 -39.18
N THR A 619 0.37 -27.97 -39.61
CA THR A 619 0.29 -27.09 -40.80
C THR A 619 0.45 -27.85 -42.12
N ALA A 620 0.06 -29.12 -42.18
CA ALA A 620 -0.02 -29.87 -43.40
C ALA A 620 -1.40 -29.66 -44.04
N GLY A 621 -1.43 -28.75 -44.97
CA GLY A 621 -2.46 -28.38 -45.97
C GLY A 621 -3.78 -29.13 -45.94
N GLU A 622 -4.80 -28.38 -45.68
CA GLU A 622 -6.15 -28.33 -46.25
C GLU A 622 -7.11 -27.77 -45.18
N GLY A 623 -7.81 -26.73 -45.58
CA GLY A 623 -8.65 -25.94 -44.66
C GLY A 623 -9.75 -26.74 -43.97
N LEU A 624 -9.61 -26.91 -42.70
CA LEU A 624 -10.69 -27.16 -41.78
C LEU A 624 -10.50 -26.27 -40.57
N GLY A 625 -11.53 -25.49 -40.31
CA GLY A 625 -11.56 -24.46 -39.28
C GLY A 625 -11.07 -24.94 -37.92
N ILE A 626 -10.47 -24.03 -37.19
CA ILE A 626 -9.96 -24.19 -35.83
C ILE A 626 -11.09 -24.73 -34.95
N ALA A 627 -11.11 -26.03 -34.72
CA ALA A 627 -11.90 -26.63 -33.68
C ALA A 627 -11.12 -26.52 -32.38
N LEU A 628 -11.40 -25.49 -31.59
CA LEU A 628 -11.07 -25.46 -30.18
C LEU A 628 -11.84 -26.61 -29.51
N LEU A 629 -11.14 -27.73 -29.28
CA LEU A 629 -11.68 -28.84 -28.47
C LEU A 629 -11.83 -28.32 -27.03
N GLY A 630 -13.04 -27.94 -26.69
CA GLY A 630 -13.44 -27.41 -25.39
C GLY A 630 -14.62 -26.43 -25.43
N VAL A 631 -14.89 -25.82 -26.58
CA VAL A 631 -16.04 -24.90 -26.77
C VAL A 631 -16.79 -25.28 -28.04
N GLY A 632 -17.10 -26.56 -28.22
CA GLY A 632 -17.96 -27.03 -29.29
C GLY A 632 -19.39 -27.15 -28.75
N ARG A 633 -20.27 -26.21 -29.02
CA ARG A 633 -21.68 -26.53 -29.17
C ARG A 633 -21.81 -27.47 -30.36
N LEU A 634 -22.15 -28.72 -30.10
CA LEU A 634 -22.76 -29.56 -31.10
C LEU A 634 -24.13 -28.93 -31.43
N GLY A 635 -24.26 -28.34 -32.60
CA GLY A 635 -25.54 -28.01 -33.19
C GLY A 635 -26.21 -29.22 -33.74
#